data_3192fac7a57a21d692d526ce665a4260
#
_entry.id   3192fac7a57a21d692d526ce665a4260
#
_cell.length_a   1.000
_cell.length_b   1.000
_cell.length_c   1.000
_cell.angle_alpha   90.00
_cell.angle_beta   90.00
_cell.angle_gamma   90.00
#
_symmetry.space_group_name_H-M   'P 1'
#
loop_
_entity.id
_entity.type
_entity.pdbx_description
1 polymer ?
#
loop_
_entity_poly.entity_id
_entity_poly.type
_entity_poly.pdbx_seq_one_letter_code
_entity_poly.pdbx_strand_id
1 'polypeptide(L)'
;MYRKILVTDGMSNDLLLFMTDAPMEKVVEFMIAVKKAVDNGDNTTELYEGFKAEWLFKVLLDSEMETDTKEMARCIGWDRDFDLSMDL
;
A
#
# COMPACT_ATOMS: atom_id res chain seq x y z
N MET A 1 -5.65 -4.92 16.45
CA MET A 1 -6.45 -5.24 15.25
C MET A 1 -5.66 -4.82 14.02
N TYR A 2 -5.52 -5.73 13.06
CA TYR A 2 -4.75 -5.44 11.85
C TYR A 2 -5.67 -5.02 10.71
N ARG A 3 -5.18 -4.09 9.89
CA ARG A 3 -5.88 -3.60 8.71
C ARG A 3 -5.10 -3.99 7.47
N LYS A 4 -5.81 -4.37 6.42
CA LYS A 4 -5.22 -4.68 5.11
C LYS A 4 -5.34 -3.47 4.20
N ILE A 5 -4.22 -3.03 3.67
CA ILE A 5 -4.12 -1.86 2.82
C ILE A 5 -3.58 -2.27 1.47
N LEU A 6 -4.30 -1.90 0.43
CA LEU A 6 -3.89 -2.14 -0.95
C LEU A 6 -3.49 -0.82 -1.60
N VAL A 7 -2.30 -0.80 -2.18
CA VAL A 7 -1.83 0.33 -2.97
C VAL A 7 -1.54 -0.17 -4.37
N THR A 8 -2.08 0.51 -5.36
CA THR A 8 -1.83 0.20 -6.76
C THR A 8 -1.26 1.41 -7.48
N ASP A 9 -0.41 1.17 -8.46
CA ASP A 9 0.02 2.19 -9.41
C ASP A 9 -0.61 1.86 -10.77
N GLY A 10 -1.60 2.64 -11.16
CA GLY A 10 -2.36 2.39 -12.38
C GLY A 10 -1.55 2.54 -13.66
N MET A 11 -0.42 3.23 -13.63
CA MET A 11 0.42 3.43 -14.80
C MET A 11 1.44 2.31 -14.99
N SER A 12 1.94 1.73 -13.90
CA SER A 12 2.96 0.68 -13.95
C SER A 12 2.43 -0.71 -13.61
N ASN A 13 1.18 -0.81 -13.16
CA ASN A 13 0.58 -2.04 -12.64
C ASN A 13 1.28 -2.60 -11.40
N ASP A 14 2.07 -1.79 -10.71
CA ASP A 14 2.66 -2.18 -9.45
C ASP A 14 1.58 -2.30 -8.38
N LEU A 15 1.78 -3.24 -7.47
CA LEU A 15 0.82 -3.52 -6.41
C LEU A 15 1.56 -3.78 -5.11
N LEU A 16 1.14 -3.09 -4.05
CA LEU A 16 1.63 -3.32 -2.70
C LEU A 16 0.44 -3.63 -1.80
N LEU A 17 0.47 -4.79 -1.18
CA LEU A 17 -0.49 -5.17 -0.16
C LEU A 17 0.24 -5.33 1.16
N PHE A 18 -0.20 -4.60 2.18
CA PHE A 18 0.41 -4.68 3.49
C PHE A 18 -0.62 -4.70 4.61
N MET A 19 -0.19 -5.18 5.77
CA MET A 19 -0.97 -5.13 7.01
C MET A 19 -0.32 -4.14 7.97
N THR A 20 -1.16 -3.44 8.71
CA THR A 20 -0.73 -2.51 9.75
C THR A 20 -1.70 -2.51 10.92
N ASP A 21 -1.21 -2.19 12.11
CA ASP A 21 -2.03 -1.99 13.31
C ASP A 21 -2.35 -0.50 13.54
N ALA A 22 -1.90 0.38 12.66
CA ALA A 22 -2.18 1.81 12.77
C ALA A 22 -3.68 2.10 12.71
N PRO A 23 -4.17 3.11 13.44
CA PRO A 23 -5.54 3.58 13.27
C PRO A 23 -5.79 4.03 11.83
N MET A 24 -7.02 3.88 11.35
CA MET A 24 -7.36 4.20 9.97
C MET A 24 -7.00 5.65 9.61
N GLU A 25 -7.20 6.59 10.52
CA GLU A 25 -6.85 8.00 10.29
C GLU A 25 -5.36 8.19 10.01
N LYS A 26 -4.50 7.42 10.68
CA LYS A 26 -3.05 7.46 10.47
C LYS A 26 -2.66 6.81 9.15
N VAL A 27 -3.35 5.75 8.78
CA VAL A 27 -3.15 5.11 7.47
C VAL A 27 -3.52 6.08 6.36
N VAL A 28 -4.64 6.76 6.47
CA VAL A 28 -5.09 7.75 5.48
C VAL A 28 -4.09 8.90 5.36
N GLU A 29 -3.62 9.46 6.48
CA GLU A 29 -2.60 10.50 6.47
C GLU A 29 -1.33 10.05 5.75
N PHE A 30 -0.88 8.84 6.07
CA PHE A 30 0.31 8.25 5.45
C PHE A 30 0.13 8.10 3.94
N MET A 31 -1.00 7.55 3.51
CA MET A 31 -1.27 7.32 2.10
C MET A 31 -1.39 8.63 1.32
N ILE A 32 -2.01 9.64 1.90
CA ILE A 32 -2.09 10.98 1.29
C ILE A 32 -0.69 11.57 1.12
N ALA A 33 0.16 11.43 2.12
CA ALA A 33 1.54 11.91 2.06
C ALA A 33 2.35 11.19 0.98
N VAL A 34 2.19 9.88 0.88
CA VAL A 34 2.85 9.07 -0.15
C VAL A 34 2.39 9.50 -1.55
N LYS A 35 1.08 9.64 -1.75
CA LYS A 35 0.54 10.06 -3.04
C LYS A 35 1.07 11.43 -3.45
N LYS A 36 1.10 12.36 -2.53
CA LYS A 36 1.61 13.71 -2.78
C LYS A 36 3.10 13.68 -3.16
N ALA A 37 3.90 12.89 -2.46
CA ALA A 37 5.31 12.72 -2.77
C ALA A 37 5.51 12.11 -4.16
N VAL A 38 4.73 11.08 -4.50
CA VAL A 38 4.79 10.45 -5.83
C VAL A 38 4.41 11.47 -6.92
N ASP A 39 3.34 12.22 -6.72
CA ASP A 39 2.89 13.24 -7.69
C ASP A 39 3.94 14.33 -7.89
N ASN A 40 4.72 14.67 -6.86
CA ASN A 40 5.78 15.66 -6.91
C ASN A 40 7.12 15.09 -7.41
N GLY A 41 7.21 13.78 -7.62
CA GLY A 41 8.45 13.10 -7.99
C GLY A 41 9.45 12.96 -6.83
N ASP A 42 8.99 13.09 -5.59
CA ASP A 42 9.83 12.98 -4.41
C ASP A 42 10.04 11.52 -4.01
N ASN A 43 11.13 11.27 -3.28
CA ASN A 43 11.43 9.95 -2.74
C ASN A 43 10.52 9.67 -1.53
N THR A 44 9.90 8.49 -1.51
CA THR A 44 8.96 8.10 -0.45
C THR A 44 9.61 7.32 0.69
N THR A 45 10.91 7.04 0.64
CA THR A 45 11.60 6.20 1.61
C THR A 45 11.43 6.69 3.04
N GLU A 46 11.59 7.98 3.28
CA GLU A 46 11.46 8.56 4.63
C GLU A 46 10.04 8.41 5.19
N LEU A 47 9.03 8.51 4.32
CA LEU A 47 7.64 8.32 4.73
C LEU A 47 7.39 6.89 5.21
N TYR A 48 7.87 5.90 4.47
CA TYR A 48 7.75 4.50 4.85
C TYR A 48 8.54 4.21 6.12
N GLU A 49 9.77 4.70 6.24
CA GLU A 49 10.58 4.48 7.44
C GLU A 49 9.93 5.11 8.69
N GLY A 50 9.38 6.30 8.56
CA GLY A 50 8.66 6.95 9.65
C GLY A 50 7.42 6.17 10.09
N PHE A 51 6.67 5.65 9.14
CA PHE A 51 5.49 4.83 9.44
C PHE A 51 5.88 3.52 10.11
N LYS A 52 6.91 2.85 9.60
CA LYS A 52 7.42 1.60 10.17
C LYS A 52 7.97 1.77 11.59
N ALA A 53 8.49 2.95 11.91
CA ALA A 53 9.02 3.24 13.24
C ALA A 53 7.92 3.31 14.31
N GLU A 54 6.70 3.70 13.92
CA GLU A 54 5.57 3.85 14.86
C GLU A 54 4.60 2.67 14.83
N TRP A 55 4.43 2.05 13.67
CA TRP A 55 3.37 1.07 13.46
C TRP A 55 3.91 -0.20 12.82
N LEU A 56 3.20 -1.30 13.02
CA LEU A 56 3.48 -2.52 12.29
C LEU A 56 3.27 -2.27 10.79
N PHE A 57 4.21 -2.72 10.00
CA PHE A 57 4.12 -2.68 8.54
C PHE A 57 4.60 -4.03 8.01
N LYS A 58 3.66 -4.90 7.69
CA LYS A 58 3.97 -6.23 7.17
C LYS A 58 3.54 -6.32 5.73
N VAL A 59 4.50 -6.44 4.83
CA VAL A 59 4.23 -6.63 3.41
C VAL A 59 3.70 -8.05 3.20
N LEU A 60 2.51 -8.15 2.62
CA LEU A 60 1.90 -9.44 2.24
C LEU A 60 2.21 -9.77 0.79
N LEU A 61 2.24 -8.74 -0.06
CA LEU A 61 2.55 -8.89 -1.47
C LEU A 61 3.15 -7.59 -1.98
N ASP A 62 4.28 -7.72 -2.66
CA ASP A 62 4.91 -6.63 -3.40
C ASP A 62 5.18 -7.15 -4.80
N SER A 63 4.45 -6.64 -5.77
CA SER A 63 4.56 -7.07 -7.15
C SER A 63 5.07 -5.93 -8.01
N GLU A 64 6.25 -6.11 -8.56
CA GLU A 64 6.81 -5.22 -9.57
C GLU A 64 6.59 -5.82 -10.97
N MET A 65 5.71 -5.19 -11.71
CA MET A 65 5.62 -5.13 -13.17
C MET A 65 5.43 -6.37 -14.03
N GLU A 66 5.89 -7.55 -13.72
CA GLU A 66 5.89 -8.65 -14.71
C GLU A 66 4.79 -9.70 -14.48
N THR A 67 4.04 -9.58 -13.41
CA THR A 67 3.02 -10.57 -13.08
C THR A 67 1.64 -10.01 -13.33
N ASP A 68 0.74 -10.83 -13.83
CA ASP A 68 -0.65 -10.45 -14.01
C ASP A 68 -1.25 -10.07 -12.65
N THR A 69 -1.46 -8.77 -12.47
CA THR A 69 -2.00 -8.20 -11.24
C THR A 69 -3.33 -8.82 -10.85
N LYS A 70 -4.17 -9.16 -11.83
CA LYS A 70 -5.47 -9.80 -11.57
C LYS A 70 -5.31 -11.21 -11.04
N GLU A 71 -4.37 -11.96 -11.58
CA GLU A 71 -4.12 -13.33 -11.13
C GLU A 71 -3.54 -13.35 -9.72
N MET A 72 -2.59 -12.47 -9.44
CA MET A 72 -2.04 -12.32 -8.10
C MET A 72 -3.11 -11.88 -7.11
N ALA A 73 -3.96 -10.95 -7.52
CA ALA A 73 -5.07 -10.48 -6.70
C ALA A 73 -6.03 -11.62 -6.32
N ARG A 74 -6.30 -12.55 -7.23
CA ARG A 74 -7.11 -13.73 -6.93
C ARG A 74 -6.42 -14.64 -5.90
N CYS A 75 -5.11 -14.81 -6.02
CA CYS A 75 -4.35 -15.67 -5.11
C CYS A 75 -4.39 -15.19 -3.68
N ILE A 76 -4.47 -13.89 -3.46
CA ILE A 76 -4.51 -13.28 -2.13
C ILE A 76 -5.93 -12.90 -1.69
N GLY A 77 -6.93 -13.14 -2.53
CA GLY A 77 -8.32 -12.78 -2.24
C GLY A 77 -8.52 -11.26 -2.23
N TRP A 78 -7.92 -10.58 -3.17
CA TRP A 78 -7.91 -9.13 -3.23
C TRP A 78 -9.31 -8.50 -3.36
N ASP A 79 -10.26 -9.27 -3.88
CA ASP A 79 -11.65 -8.88 -3.99
C ASP A 79 -12.41 -8.94 -2.65
N ARG A 80 -11.70 -9.25 -1.56
CA ARG A 80 -12.26 -9.41 -0.22
C ARG A 80 -11.52 -8.55 0.79
N ASP A 81 -12.26 -7.82 1.58
CA ASP A 81 -11.85 -7.34 2.90
C ASP A 81 -10.61 -6.44 2.94
N PHE A 82 -10.47 -5.51 1.99
CA PHE A 82 -9.52 -4.41 2.18
C PHE A 82 -10.17 -3.32 3.02
N ASP A 83 -9.45 -2.90 4.04
CA ASP A 83 -9.86 -1.77 4.87
C ASP A 83 -9.67 -0.45 4.13
N LEU A 84 -8.69 -0.39 3.23
CA LEU A 84 -8.42 0.77 2.41
C LEU A 84 -7.73 0.33 1.13
N SER A 85 -8.11 0.94 0.01
CA SER A 85 -7.37 0.80 -1.24
C SER A 85 -7.08 2.17 -1.83
N MET A 86 -5.91 2.33 -2.43
CA MET A 86 -5.49 3.58 -3.03
C MET A 86 -4.75 3.32 -4.33
N ASP A 87 -5.11 4.08 -5.36
CA ASP A 87 -4.42 4.07 -6.65
C ASP A 87 -3.54 5.31 -6.75
N LEU A 88 -2.26 5.10 -6.90
CA LEU A 88 -1.29 6.17 -7.08
C LEU A 88 -1.10 6.48 -8.59
#